data_109d5475014c20c91a02b2ffea66616b
#
_entry.id   109d5475014c20c91a02b2ffea66616b
#
_cell.length_a   1.000
_cell.length_b   1.000
_cell.length_c   1.000
_cell.angle_alpha   90.00
_cell.angle_beta   90.00
_cell.angle_gamma   90.00
#
_symmetry.space_group_name_H-M   'P 1'
#
loop_
_entity.id
_entity.type
_entity.pdbx_description
1 polymer ?
#
loop_
_entity_poly.entity_id
_entity_poly.type
_entity_poly.pdbx_seq_one_letter_code
_entity_poly.pdbx_strand_id
1 'polypeptide(L)'
;TTPCVGVHPAEDYLFLIFVTPVGPYFKGGFSANPYVIMRDYDRAAPLGTGIYKVGGNYAASLKANHIAHENGYASEFYLDAKEKKYIDECGAANFFGIKDNTYITPKSTSILPSITNKSLMQIAEDLGMKVERRPIPEEELETFEEAGACGTAAVISPISHIDDFETGKKYFFGNEPGPWSKKLYDTLRGIQYGILEDKHGWTRVIIE
;
A
#
# COMPACT_ATOMS: atom_id res chain seq x y z
N THR A 1 6.71 -26.40 11.10
CA THR A 1 7.89 -27.04 10.47
C THR A 1 7.85 -28.56 10.49
N THR A 2 6.73 -29.16 10.82
CA THR A 2 6.55 -30.62 10.85
C THR A 2 6.71 -31.19 9.44
N PRO A 3 7.67 -32.13 9.21
CA PRO A 3 7.81 -32.81 7.91
C PRO A 3 6.57 -33.64 7.62
N CYS A 4 5.94 -33.41 6.47
CA CYS A 4 4.74 -34.13 6.06
C CYS A 4 4.61 -34.25 4.55
N VAL A 5 3.88 -35.25 4.12
CA VAL A 5 3.36 -35.37 2.75
C VAL A 5 1.87 -35.09 2.81
N GLY A 6 1.43 -34.11 2.03
CA GLY A 6 0.04 -33.59 2.05
C GLY A 6 -0.08 -32.22 2.69
N VAL A 7 -1.30 -31.70 2.73
CA VAL A 7 -1.62 -30.36 3.25
C VAL A 7 -2.40 -30.49 4.55
N HIS A 8 -1.79 -30.13 5.66
CA HIS A 8 -2.43 -30.03 6.97
C HIS A 8 -1.73 -28.94 7.81
N PRO A 9 -2.38 -28.44 8.87
CA PRO A 9 -1.74 -27.50 9.80
C PRO A 9 -0.47 -28.15 10.43
N ALA A 10 0.59 -27.34 10.60
CA ALA A 10 1.77 -27.79 11.33
C ALA A 10 1.46 -27.93 12.83
N GLU A 11 2.13 -28.87 13.51
CA GLU A 11 2.04 -29.04 14.97
C GLU A 11 3.00 -28.08 15.70
N ASP A 12 4.15 -27.77 15.05
CA ASP A 12 5.18 -26.90 15.60
C ASP A 12 5.39 -25.67 14.70
N TYR A 13 5.67 -24.52 15.33
CA TYR A 13 5.91 -23.24 14.65
C TYR A 13 7.24 -22.66 15.09
N LEU A 14 7.99 -22.10 14.13
CA LEU A 14 9.20 -21.34 14.38
C LEU A 14 8.87 -19.84 14.30
N PHE A 15 9.06 -19.12 15.40
CA PHE A 15 8.97 -17.66 15.44
C PHE A 15 10.36 -17.05 15.43
N LEU A 16 10.63 -16.19 14.44
CA LEU A 16 11.91 -15.52 14.25
C LEU A 16 11.71 -14.00 14.18
N ILE A 17 12.58 -13.27 14.89
CA ILE A 17 12.75 -11.84 14.72
C ILE A 17 14.21 -11.59 14.33
N PHE A 18 14.43 -10.90 13.21
CA PHE A 18 15.74 -10.45 12.80
C PHE A 18 15.70 -9.02 12.28
N VAL A 19 16.82 -8.33 12.34
CA VAL A 19 16.99 -6.97 11.82
C VAL A 19 18.11 -6.95 10.79
N THR A 20 17.93 -6.12 9.77
CA THR A 20 18.95 -5.88 8.74
C THR A 20 18.95 -4.42 8.32
N PRO A 21 20.11 -3.80 8.07
CA PRO A 21 20.16 -2.47 7.48
C PRO A 21 19.54 -2.48 6.09
N VAL A 22 18.69 -1.49 5.79
CA VAL A 22 18.09 -1.33 4.47
C VAL A 22 18.23 0.10 3.98
N GLY A 23 18.38 0.26 2.66
CA GLY A 23 18.30 1.55 1.98
C GLY A 23 16.86 1.96 1.66
N PRO A 24 16.69 3.09 0.96
CA PRO A 24 15.37 3.51 0.47
C PRO A 24 14.75 2.43 -0.43
N TYR A 25 13.45 2.20 -0.29
CA TYR A 25 12.75 1.18 -1.07
C TYR A 25 12.81 1.45 -2.58
N PHE A 26 12.58 2.69 -2.98
CA PHE A 26 12.78 3.13 -4.37
C PHE A 26 14.11 3.85 -4.53
N LYS A 27 14.83 3.58 -5.62
CA LYS A 27 16.12 4.22 -5.92
C LYS A 27 16.04 5.75 -5.98
N GLY A 28 14.90 6.30 -6.41
CA GLY A 28 14.62 7.74 -6.45
C GLY A 28 14.24 8.38 -5.11
N GLY A 29 14.15 7.59 -4.02
CA GLY A 29 13.67 8.08 -2.73
C GLY A 29 12.17 8.42 -2.74
N PHE A 30 11.79 9.54 -2.09
CA PHE A 30 10.41 10.01 -2.04
C PHE A 30 10.08 10.79 -3.33
N SER A 31 9.60 10.06 -4.34
CA SER A 31 9.25 10.58 -5.67
C SER A 31 7.93 9.99 -6.14
N ALA A 32 7.24 10.69 -7.06
CA ALA A 32 6.02 10.17 -7.67
C ALA A 32 6.35 9.13 -8.75
N ASN A 33 5.67 8.00 -8.70
CA ASN A 33 5.96 6.84 -9.54
C ASN A 33 4.73 6.41 -10.37
N PRO A 34 4.92 5.86 -11.59
CA PRO A 34 3.84 5.36 -12.41
C PRO A 34 3.38 3.97 -11.97
N TYR A 35 2.07 3.72 -12.02
CA TYR A 35 1.43 2.44 -11.74
C TYR A 35 0.56 2.00 -12.91
N VAL A 36 0.21 0.71 -12.97
CA VAL A 36 -0.65 0.16 -14.03
C VAL A 36 -1.69 -0.79 -13.48
N ILE A 37 -2.95 -0.65 -13.92
CA ILE A 37 -4.03 -1.57 -13.58
C ILE A 37 -3.82 -2.90 -14.29
N MET A 38 -3.84 -3.99 -13.51
CA MET A 38 -3.67 -5.36 -14.00
C MET A 38 -5.01 -6.10 -13.92
N ARG A 39 -5.87 -5.94 -14.95
CA ARG A 39 -7.23 -6.50 -14.96
C ARG A 39 -7.26 -8.03 -15.05
N ASP A 40 -6.31 -8.63 -15.77
CA ASP A 40 -6.20 -10.09 -15.94
C ASP A 40 -5.65 -10.82 -14.72
N TYR A 41 -5.29 -10.09 -13.68
CA TYR A 41 -4.66 -10.64 -12.47
C TYR A 41 -5.42 -10.25 -11.22
N ASP A 42 -5.50 -11.20 -10.28
CA ASP A 42 -6.02 -10.97 -8.93
C ASP A 42 -4.87 -10.97 -7.92
N ARG A 43 -4.90 -10.03 -6.98
CA ARG A 43 -3.97 -10.05 -5.86
C ARG A 43 -4.30 -11.17 -4.87
N ALA A 44 -5.58 -11.33 -4.56
CA ALA A 44 -6.09 -12.34 -3.64
C ALA A 44 -7.58 -12.57 -3.85
N ALA A 45 -8.05 -13.78 -3.57
CA ALA A 45 -9.47 -14.08 -3.56
C ALA A 45 -10.21 -13.30 -2.47
N PRO A 46 -11.47 -12.88 -2.68
CA PRO A 46 -12.24 -12.05 -1.73
C PRO A 46 -12.42 -12.67 -0.34
N LEU A 47 -12.50 -14.00 -0.24
CA LEU A 47 -12.60 -14.75 1.02
C LEU A 47 -11.38 -15.66 1.24
N GLY A 48 -10.25 -15.31 0.63
CA GLY A 48 -9.00 -16.04 0.74
C GLY A 48 -8.08 -15.50 1.82
N THR A 49 -6.78 -15.49 1.51
CA THR A 49 -5.71 -15.14 2.45
C THR A 49 -5.26 -13.67 2.35
N GLY A 50 -5.98 -12.81 1.60
CA GLY A 50 -5.56 -11.42 1.33
C GLY A 50 -5.34 -10.57 2.57
N ILE A 51 -6.12 -10.80 3.64
CA ILE A 51 -5.96 -10.10 4.93
C ILE A 51 -4.74 -10.55 5.74
N TYR A 52 -4.06 -11.63 5.33
CA TYR A 52 -2.89 -12.18 6.01
C TYR A 52 -1.62 -11.92 5.21
N LYS A 53 -0.51 -11.68 5.94
CA LYS A 53 0.80 -11.50 5.30
C LYS A 53 1.46 -12.86 5.05
N VAL A 54 1.04 -13.53 3.98
CA VAL A 54 1.49 -14.88 3.60
C VAL A 54 2.16 -14.90 2.23
N GLY A 55 3.17 -15.75 2.05
CA GLY A 55 3.95 -15.83 0.81
C GLY A 55 3.11 -16.14 -0.44
N GLY A 56 2.01 -16.88 -0.30
CA GLY A 56 1.12 -17.21 -1.41
C GLY A 56 0.49 -15.99 -2.10
N ASN A 57 0.13 -14.95 -1.33
CA ASN A 57 -0.40 -13.70 -1.92
C ASN A 57 0.64 -12.99 -2.79
N TYR A 58 1.92 -13.01 -2.37
CA TYR A 58 3.01 -12.39 -3.12
C TYR A 58 3.43 -13.22 -4.33
N ALA A 59 3.42 -14.55 -4.20
CA ALA A 59 3.70 -15.44 -5.33
C ALA A 59 2.69 -15.23 -6.47
N ALA A 60 1.41 -15.04 -6.16
CA ALA A 60 0.37 -14.77 -7.14
C ALA A 60 0.60 -13.45 -7.93
N SER A 61 1.21 -12.45 -7.30
CA SER A 61 1.46 -11.14 -7.92
C SER A 61 2.75 -11.07 -8.75
N LEU A 62 3.65 -12.06 -8.68
CA LEU A 62 4.97 -11.98 -9.33
C LEU A 62 4.89 -11.75 -10.84
N LYS A 63 3.95 -12.40 -11.54
CA LYS A 63 3.81 -12.24 -12.99
C LYS A 63 3.29 -10.86 -13.36
N ALA A 64 2.28 -10.37 -12.66
CA ALA A 64 1.74 -9.03 -12.87
C ALA A 64 2.80 -7.95 -12.58
N ASN A 65 3.55 -8.10 -11.50
CA ASN A 65 4.67 -7.22 -11.14
C ASN A 65 5.75 -7.19 -12.24
N HIS A 66 6.15 -8.36 -12.75
CA HIS A 66 7.12 -8.45 -13.82
C HIS A 66 6.65 -7.70 -15.09
N ILE A 67 5.40 -7.91 -15.50
CA ILE A 67 4.81 -7.21 -16.65
C ILE A 67 4.80 -5.69 -16.43
N ALA A 68 4.40 -5.22 -15.23
CA ALA A 68 4.42 -3.80 -14.89
C ALA A 68 5.83 -3.21 -15.06
N HIS A 69 6.84 -3.87 -14.48
CA HIS A 69 8.23 -3.41 -14.57
C HIS A 69 8.80 -3.43 -16.00
N GLU A 70 8.50 -4.44 -16.80
CA GLU A 70 8.93 -4.49 -18.23
C GLU A 70 8.34 -3.35 -19.05
N ASN A 71 7.18 -2.82 -18.66
CA ASN A 71 6.53 -1.67 -19.29
C ASN A 71 6.85 -0.32 -18.63
N GLY A 72 7.84 -0.28 -17.71
CA GLY A 72 8.33 0.96 -17.11
C GLY A 72 7.54 1.49 -15.92
N TYR A 73 6.61 0.71 -15.38
CA TYR A 73 5.85 1.06 -14.18
C TYR A 73 6.57 0.63 -12.91
N ALA A 74 6.40 1.38 -11.84
CA ALA A 74 7.01 1.08 -10.55
C ALA A 74 6.31 -0.09 -9.84
N SER A 75 5.02 -0.29 -10.09
CA SER A 75 4.25 -1.40 -9.54
C SER A 75 2.92 -1.58 -10.28
N GLU A 76 2.33 -2.73 -10.06
CA GLU A 76 0.98 -3.07 -10.47
C GLU A 76 -0.07 -2.53 -9.50
N PHE A 77 -1.27 -2.30 -10.02
CA PHE A 77 -2.44 -1.83 -9.29
C PHE A 77 -3.59 -2.82 -9.49
N TYR A 78 -4.24 -3.23 -8.41
CA TYR A 78 -5.29 -4.23 -8.45
C TYR A 78 -6.66 -3.67 -8.13
N LEU A 79 -7.64 -4.14 -8.90
CA LEU A 79 -9.05 -4.04 -8.60
C LEU A 79 -9.53 -5.30 -7.88
N ASP A 80 -10.69 -5.23 -7.25
CA ASP A 80 -11.30 -6.37 -6.58
C ASP A 80 -11.49 -7.56 -7.52
N ALA A 81 -11.20 -8.76 -7.02
CA ALA A 81 -11.21 -9.98 -7.84
C ALA A 81 -12.61 -10.40 -8.30
N LYS A 82 -13.68 -9.90 -7.67
CA LYS A 82 -15.04 -10.33 -7.96
C LYS A 82 -15.70 -9.55 -9.09
N GLU A 83 -15.57 -8.23 -9.08
CA GLU A 83 -16.30 -7.34 -9.98
C GLU A 83 -15.38 -6.50 -10.87
N LYS A 84 -14.08 -6.44 -10.55
CA LYS A 84 -13.09 -5.57 -11.21
C LYS A 84 -13.54 -4.10 -11.24
N LYS A 85 -14.20 -3.69 -10.19
CA LYS A 85 -14.85 -2.38 -10.06
C LYS A 85 -14.28 -1.53 -8.95
N TYR A 86 -13.86 -2.14 -7.86
CA TYR A 86 -13.38 -1.43 -6.69
C TYR A 86 -11.87 -1.55 -6.54
N ILE A 87 -11.25 -0.49 -6.05
CA ILE A 87 -9.81 -0.48 -5.78
C ILE A 87 -9.51 -1.41 -4.61
N ASP A 88 -8.53 -2.29 -4.77
CA ASP A 88 -7.99 -3.13 -3.69
C ASP A 88 -6.62 -2.61 -3.23
N GLU A 89 -5.52 -3.06 -3.83
CA GLU A 89 -4.16 -2.72 -3.38
C GLU A 89 -3.20 -2.44 -4.53
N CYS A 90 -2.06 -1.85 -4.21
CA CYS A 90 -0.92 -1.66 -5.10
C CYS A 90 0.13 -2.73 -4.80
N GLY A 91 0.26 -3.78 -5.63
CA GLY A 91 1.31 -4.78 -5.42
C GLY A 91 1.43 -5.25 -3.95
N ALA A 92 2.47 -4.81 -3.28
CA ALA A 92 2.77 -5.13 -1.87
C ALA A 92 2.40 -4.01 -0.88
N ALA A 93 1.62 -2.99 -1.29
CA ALA A 93 1.32 -1.79 -0.52
C ALA A 93 -0.17 -1.42 -0.59
N ASN A 94 -0.71 -0.82 0.48
CA ASN A 94 -2.08 -0.32 0.47
C ASN A 94 -2.18 0.96 -0.37
N PHE A 95 -3.32 1.16 -1.02
CA PHE A 95 -3.68 2.38 -1.73
C PHE A 95 -4.31 3.42 -0.79
N PHE A 96 -4.06 4.69 -1.06
CA PHE A 96 -4.85 5.82 -0.57
C PHE A 96 -4.99 6.89 -1.64
N GLY A 97 -6.10 7.61 -1.61
CA GLY A 97 -6.30 8.84 -2.38
C GLY A 97 -6.62 10.01 -1.45
N ILE A 98 -6.35 11.22 -1.89
CA ILE A 98 -6.66 12.46 -1.17
C ILE A 98 -7.53 13.36 -2.04
N LYS A 99 -8.62 13.85 -1.45
CA LYS A 99 -9.58 14.72 -2.10
C LYS A 99 -10.30 15.55 -1.04
N ASP A 100 -10.49 16.85 -1.30
CA ASP A 100 -11.27 17.76 -0.43
C ASP A 100 -10.84 17.63 1.06
N ASN A 101 -9.54 17.68 1.33
CA ASN A 101 -8.96 17.51 2.68
C ASN A 101 -9.38 16.18 3.37
N THR A 102 -9.61 15.12 2.58
CA THR A 102 -10.01 13.81 3.08
C THR A 102 -9.01 12.75 2.64
N TYR A 103 -8.51 11.96 3.58
CA TYR A 103 -7.71 10.75 3.34
C TYR A 103 -8.66 9.58 3.11
N ILE A 104 -8.64 8.97 1.94
CA ILE A 104 -9.56 7.92 1.53
C ILE A 104 -8.77 6.65 1.21
N THR A 105 -9.10 5.53 1.85
CA THR A 105 -8.41 4.25 1.64
C THR A 105 -9.41 3.10 1.47
N PRO A 106 -9.10 2.09 0.65
CA PRO A 106 -10.04 1.00 0.39
C PRO A 106 -10.36 0.17 1.64
N LYS A 107 -11.59 -0.35 1.68
CA LYS A 107 -12.04 -1.37 2.62
C LYS A 107 -12.53 -2.59 1.85
N SER A 108 -11.81 -3.69 1.98
CA SER A 108 -12.12 -4.97 1.34
C SER A 108 -11.71 -6.12 2.25
N THR A 109 -12.24 -7.31 1.98
CA THR A 109 -11.87 -8.55 2.68
C THR A 109 -10.60 -9.19 2.14
N SER A 110 -10.04 -8.67 1.05
CA SER A 110 -8.80 -9.14 0.42
C SER A 110 -7.58 -8.26 0.71
N ILE A 111 -7.75 -7.11 1.39
CA ILE A 111 -6.69 -6.14 1.66
C ILE A 111 -6.01 -6.42 3.00
N LEU A 112 -4.66 -6.40 3.01
CA LEU A 112 -3.89 -6.49 4.25
C LEU A 112 -4.19 -5.26 5.15
N PRO A 113 -4.59 -5.44 6.41
CA PRO A 113 -4.80 -4.33 7.36
C PRO A 113 -3.45 -3.77 7.83
N SER A 114 -2.81 -2.97 6.99
CA SER A 114 -1.48 -2.38 7.16
C SER A 114 -1.38 -1.51 8.42
N ILE A 115 -0.32 -1.72 9.22
CA ILE A 115 0.00 -0.83 10.34
C ILE A 115 0.34 0.57 9.83
N THR A 116 1.14 0.68 8.76
CA THR A 116 1.48 1.98 8.16
C THR A 116 0.23 2.75 7.75
N ASN A 117 -0.73 2.11 7.06
CA ASN A 117 -1.97 2.77 6.67
C ASN A 117 -2.79 3.22 7.88
N LYS A 118 -2.86 2.40 8.95
CA LYS A 118 -3.51 2.80 10.22
C LYS A 118 -2.84 4.01 10.86
N SER A 119 -1.51 4.05 10.87
CA SER A 119 -0.76 5.20 11.39
C SER A 119 -1.00 6.46 10.55
N LEU A 120 -1.04 6.33 9.22
CA LEU A 120 -1.32 7.46 8.32
C LEU A 120 -2.74 7.99 8.48
N MET A 121 -3.74 7.12 8.66
CA MET A 121 -5.12 7.56 8.97
C MET A 121 -5.17 8.38 10.27
N GLN A 122 -4.49 7.92 11.32
CA GLN A 122 -4.45 8.66 12.59
C GLN A 122 -3.71 10.00 12.45
N ILE A 123 -2.58 10.02 11.74
CA ILE A 123 -1.85 11.26 11.47
C ILE A 123 -2.69 12.23 10.61
N ALA A 124 -3.45 11.72 9.65
CA ALA A 124 -4.34 12.55 8.85
C ALA A 124 -5.40 13.25 9.72
N GLU A 125 -6.01 12.52 10.67
CA GLU A 125 -6.94 13.09 11.65
C GLU A 125 -6.25 14.15 12.55
N ASP A 126 -5.05 13.88 13.05
CA ASP A 126 -4.25 14.81 13.84
C ASP A 126 -3.92 16.11 13.08
N LEU A 127 -3.78 16.01 11.77
CA LEU A 127 -3.53 17.14 10.87
C LEU A 127 -4.81 17.86 10.42
N GLY A 128 -5.99 17.44 10.91
CA GLY A 128 -7.28 18.06 10.63
C GLY A 128 -7.91 17.62 9.31
N MET A 129 -7.47 16.50 8.74
CA MET A 129 -8.13 15.87 7.59
C MET A 129 -9.32 15.01 8.07
N LYS A 130 -10.29 14.80 7.19
CA LYS A 130 -11.24 13.71 7.34
C LYS A 130 -10.59 12.39 6.92
N VAL A 131 -11.06 11.28 7.47
CA VAL A 131 -10.60 9.94 7.08
C VAL A 131 -11.79 9.08 6.70
N GLU A 132 -11.72 8.47 5.53
CA GLU A 132 -12.72 7.53 5.05
C GLU A 132 -12.06 6.19 4.70
N ARG A 133 -12.63 5.11 5.24
CA ARG A 133 -12.27 3.75 4.86
C ARG A 133 -13.50 3.04 4.33
N ARG A 134 -13.59 2.91 3.01
CA ARG A 134 -14.77 2.40 2.30
C ARG A 134 -14.38 1.73 0.98
N PRO A 135 -15.29 0.98 0.32
CA PRO A 135 -15.09 0.62 -1.07
C PRO A 135 -14.93 1.89 -1.93
N ILE A 136 -13.97 1.89 -2.84
CA ILE A 136 -13.67 3.01 -3.73
C ILE A 136 -13.86 2.50 -5.16
N PRO A 137 -14.88 2.96 -5.91
CA PRO A 137 -15.00 2.62 -7.32
C PRO A 137 -13.80 3.12 -8.12
N GLU A 138 -13.39 2.39 -9.15
CA GLU A 138 -12.26 2.78 -10.01
C GLU A 138 -12.43 4.18 -10.59
N GLU A 139 -13.65 4.52 -11.00
CA GLU A 139 -13.95 5.83 -11.60
C GLU A 139 -13.66 7.00 -10.66
N GLU A 140 -13.62 6.77 -9.36
CA GLU A 140 -13.29 7.80 -8.37
C GLU A 140 -11.82 8.22 -8.44
N LEU A 141 -10.93 7.44 -9.08
CA LEU A 141 -9.55 7.84 -9.35
C LEU A 141 -9.46 9.18 -10.09
N GLU A 142 -10.42 9.51 -10.95
CA GLU A 142 -10.48 10.79 -11.69
C GLU A 142 -10.66 12.01 -10.77
N THR A 143 -11.10 11.80 -9.53
CA THR A 143 -11.44 12.88 -8.60
C THR A 143 -10.39 13.15 -7.54
N PHE A 144 -9.36 12.29 -7.42
CA PHE A 144 -8.31 12.48 -6.43
C PHE A 144 -7.30 13.55 -6.86
N GLU A 145 -6.97 14.43 -5.93
CA GLU A 145 -5.93 15.45 -6.06
C GLU A 145 -4.53 14.84 -5.90
N GLU A 146 -4.42 13.85 -5.02
CA GLU A 146 -3.21 13.07 -4.78
C GLU A 146 -3.56 11.59 -4.62
N ALA A 147 -2.66 10.72 -5.04
CA ALA A 147 -2.74 9.30 -4.80
C ALA A 147 -1.40 8.74 -4.32
N GLY A 148 -1.45 7.68 -3.53
CA GLY A 148 -0.23 7.04 -3.05
C GLY A 148 -0.45 5.60 -2.62
N ALA A 149 0.66 4.87 -2.59
CA ALA A 149 0.77 3.57 -1.96
C ALA A 149 1.50 3.69 -0.62
N CYS A 150 1.12 2.91 0.38
CA CYS A 150 1.75 2.96 1.69
C CYS A 150 2.04 1.57 2.26
N GLY A 151 3.17 1.45 2.95
CA GLY A 151 3.61 0.21 3.58
C GLY A 151 4.91 0.40 4.34
N THR A 152 5.31 -0.60 5.12
CA THR A 152 6.45 -0.50 6.04
C THR A 152 7.75 -0.11 5.33
N ALA A 153 8.02 -0.64 4.14
CA ALA A 153 9.30 -0.43 3.45
C ALA A 153 9.42 0.98 2.85
N ALA A 154 8.37 1.45 2.15
CA ALA A 154 8.38 2.75 1.48
C ALA A 154 7.84 3.88 2.35
N VAL A 155 7.12 3.57 3.42
CA VAL A 155 6.27 4.48 4.20
C VAL A 155 5.14 5.01 3.32
N ILE A 156 5.42 5.94 2.42
CA ILE A 156 4.57 6.38 1.32
C ILE A 156 5.36 6.35 0.01
N SER A 157 4.75 5.84 -1.05
CA SER A 157 5.16 5.99 -2.43
C SER A 157 4.08 6.80 -3.15
N PRO A 158 4.30 8.09 -3.42
CA PRO A 158 3.37 8.88 -4.21
C PRO A 158 3.20 8.30 -5.60
N ILE A 159 1.99 8.39 -6.14
CA ILE A 159 1.65 7.90 -7.47
C ILE A 159 1.55 9.09 -8.42
N SER A 160 2.31 9.06 -9.53
CA SER A 160 2.23 10.10 -10.56
C SER A 160 1.01 9.92 -11.44
N HIS A 161 0.77 8.70 -11.87
CA HIS A 161 -0.38 8.29 -12.66
C HIS A 161 -0.63 6.80 -12.54
N ILE A 162 -1.84 6.41 -12.89
CA ILE A 162 -2.24 5.00 -13.05
C ILE A 162 -2.76 4.85 -14.48
N ASP A 163 -2.13 3.98 -15.25
CA ASP A 163 -2.57 3.65 -16.61
C ASP A 163 -3.38 2.34 -16.59
N ASP A 164 -4.34 2.26 -17.49
CA ASP A 164 -5.12 1.05 -17.75
C ASP A 164 -4.93 0.62 -19.21
N PHE A 165 -4.24 -0.47 -19.43
CA PHE A 165 -3.95 -0.96 -20.79
C PHE A 165 -5.19 -1.45 -21.53
N GLU A 166 -6.20 -1.94 -20.81
CA GLU A 166 -7.39 -2.49 -21.44
C GLU A 166 -8.33 -1.39 -21.95
N THR A 167 -8.53 -0.35 -21.15
CA THR A 167 -9.44 0.75 -21.50
C THR A 167 -8.74 1.93 -22.15
N GLY A 168 -7.40 2.00 -22.06
CA GLY A 168 -6.60 3.14 -22.49
C GLY A 168 -6.74 4.37 -21.60
N LYS A 169 -7.41 4.26 -20.47
CA LYS A 169 -7.54 5.36 -19.49
C LYS A 169 -6.21 5.64 -18.80
N LYS A 170 -6.03 6.90 -18.43
CA LYS A 170 -4.92 7.38 -17.62
C LYS A 170 -5.42 8.32 -16.53
N TYR A 171 -5.18 7.95 -15.28
CA TYR A 171 -5.49 8.75 -14.10
C TYR A 171 -4.22 9.47 -13.67
N PHE A 172 -4.17 10.79 -13.77
CA PHE A 172 -2.97 11.59 -13.51
C PHE A 172 -3.11 12.41 -12.22
N PHE A 173 -2.11 12.34 -11.33
CA PHE A 173 -2.10 13.01 -10.02
C PHE A 173 -0.96 14.03 -9.87
N GLY A 174 0.02 14.03 -10.76
CA GLY A 174 1.17 14.95 -10.76
C GLY A 174 2.51 14.23 -10.93
N ASN A 175 3.51 14.96 -11.41
CA ASN A 175 4.87 14.41 -11.60
C ASN A 175 5.71 14.44 -10.31
N GLU A 176 5.27 15.20 -9.31
CA GLU A 176 5.94 15.37 -8.03
C GLU A 176 5.01 14.92 -6.90
N PRO A 177 5.56 14.53 -5.73
CA PRO A 177 4.76 14.24 -4.55
C PRO A 177 3.86 15.42 -4.17
N GLY A 178 2.58 15.16 -3.94
CA GLY A 178 1.66 16.18 -3.49
C GLY A 178 1.94 16.66 -2.05
N PRO A 179 1.43 17.84 -1.67
CA PRO A 179 1.70 18.44 -0.37
C PRO A 179 1.21 17.62 0.81
N TRP A 180 0.08 16.95 0.70
CA TRP A 180 -0.43 16.08 1.75
C TRP A 180 0.37 14.78 1.87
N SER A 181 0.71 14.14 0.75
CA SER A 181 1.58 12.96 0.74
C SER A 181 2.91 13.25 1.41
N LYS A 182 3.50 14.41 1.10
CA LYS A 182 4.75 14.86 1.73
C LYS A 182 4.58 15.09 3.23
N LYS A 183 3.52 15.80 3.65
CA LYS A 183 3.27 16.12 5.05
C LYS A 183 3.04 14.86 5.89
N LEU A 184 2.25 13.91 5.38
CA LEU A 184 2.00 12.62 6.02
C LEU A 184 3.30 11.79 6.14
N TYR A 185 4.11 11.74 5.07
CA TYR A 185 5.40 11.07 5.06
C TYR A 185 6.36 11.66 6.09
N ASP A 186 6.56 12.98 6.06
CA ASP A 186 7.49 13.68 6.95
C ASP A 186 7.06 13.51 8.42
N THR A 187 5.75 13.56 8.71
CA THR A 187 5.22 13.37 10.07
C THR A 187 5.47 11.95 10.57
N LEU A 188 5.10 10.92 9.79
CA LEU A 188 5.31 9.54 10.23
C LEU A 188 6.80 9.23 10.40
N ARG A 189 7.65 9.65 9.47
CA ARG A 189 9.10 9.49 9.57
C ARG A 189 9.68 10.26 10.76
N GLY A 190 9.21 11.48 10.99
CA GLY A 190 9.62 12.28 12.15
C GLY A 190 9.34 11.58 13.47
N ILE A 191 8.16 10.95 13.62
CA ILE A 191 7.82 10.14 14.80
C ILE A 191 8.72 8.90 14.89
N GLN A 192 8.89 8.15 13.78
CA GLN A 192 9.71 6.93 13.75
C GLN A 192 11.18 7.17 14.13
N TYR A 193 11.72 8.34 13.80
CA TYR A 193 13.11 8.71 14.14
C TYR A 193 13.26 9.51 15.44
N GLY A 194 12.17 9.72 16.17
CA GLY A 194 12.20 10.52 17.41
C GLY A 194 12.48 12.02 17.19
N ILE A 195 12.27 12.53 15.98
CA ILE A 195 12.41 13.95 15.63
C ILE A 195 11.14 14.71 16.04
N LEU A 196 9.97 14.09 15.87
CA LEU A 196 8.69 14.60 16.28
C LEU A 196 8.17 13.83 17.51
N GLU A 197 7.38 14.52 18.34
CA GLU A 197 6.72 13.91 19.50
C GLU A 197 5.79 12.78 19.06
N ASP A 198 5.92 11.62 19.72
CA ASP A 198 5.01 10.49 19.57
C ASP A 198 3.83 10.62 20.53
N LYS A 199 2.75 11.23 20.07
CA LYS A 199 1.51 11.43 20.86
C LYS A 199 0.70 10.15 21.09
N HIS A 200 1.04 9.09 20.34
CA HIS A 200 0.27 7.84 20.32
C HIS A 200 0.97 6.69 21.06
N GLY A 201 2.22 6.88 21.49
CA GLY A 201 3.01 5.84 22.15
C GLY A 201 3.38 4.69 21.23
N TRP A 202 3.64 4.97 19.95
CA TRP A 202 4.03 3.95 18.95
C TRP A 202 5.50 3.56 19.05
N THR A 203 6.31 4.42 19.62
CA THR A 203 7.75 4.22 19.75
C THR A 203 8.16 3.97 21.20
N ARG A 204 9.20 3.20 21.41
CA ARG A 204 9.77 2.96 22.72
C ARG A 204 11.30 3.05 22.65
N VAL A 205 11.88 3.91 23.46
CA VAL A 205 13.34 3.96 23.65
C VAL A 205 13.75 2.70 24.41
N ILE A 206 14.69 1.94 23.87
CA ILE A 206 15.18 0.69 24.45
C ILE A 206 16.55 0.89 25.11
N ILE A 207 17.34 1.82 24.58
CA ILE A 207 18.70 2.17 25.07
C ILE A 207 18.74 3.68 25.18
N GLU A 208 19.18 4.20 26.30
CA GLU A 208 19.50 5.61 26.53
C GLU A 208 20.97 5.89 26.16
#